data_864a1ba05dd4f0c71d7f957cb1d76e8a
#
_entry.id   864a1ba05dd4f0c71d7f957cb1d76e8a
#
_cell.length_a   1.000
_cell.length_b   1.000
_cell.length_c   1.000
_cell.angle_alpha   90.00
_cell.angle_beta   90.00
_cell.angle_gamma   90.00
#
_symmetry.space_group_name_H-M   'P 1'
#
loop_
_entity.id
_entity.type
_entity.pdbx_description
1 polymer ?
#
loop_
_entity_poly.entity_id
_entity_poly.type
_entity_poly.pdbx_seq_one_letter_code
_entity_poly.pdbx_strand_id
1 'polypeptide(L)'
;MAKDNYGAESLTVLEGLDAVRKRPGMYIGTTDSQGLMHCLWEIIDNAVDEALAGACNHIIVTLHDDGSVEVADNGRGIPVDVEPKTKLTGVEVVLTKLHAGAKFGNSSYGASGGLHGVGSSVVNALSSRLDVEVDRDGKTHHMAFHQGHPGVYSDVDPEHPSPDSPFKKTRKNRPTELEIIGKVSPKTTGTRIRYWADPEIFNDTAEFSYDQLIDRVRQTSFLVPGLKITVIDENIPETGDESIDEMLEVDDNVIEQVTEENTSAETDDIGTSADILQEDSAEADESAESDRKSVV
;
A
#
# COMPACT_ATOMS: atom_id res chain seq x y z
N MET A 1 22.98 -33.92 37.76
CA MET A 1 21.78 -33.43 37.06
C MET A 1 21.73 -31.94 37.38
N ALA A 2 22.05 -31.10 36.41
CA ALA A 2 21.89 -29.66 36.54
C ALA A 2 20.38 -29.40 36.60
N LYS A 3 19.90 -28.74 37.65
CA LYS A 3 18.54 -28.22 37.74
C LYS A 3 18.46 -27.11 36.71
N ASP A 4 17.76 -27.36 35.58
CA ASP A 4 17.32 -26.31 34.69
C ASP A 4 16.47 -25.34 35.51
N ASN A 5 17.05 -24.16 35.72
CA ASN A 5 16.40 -23.10 36.46
C ASN A 5 15.43 -22.38 35.51
N TYR A 6 14.31 -23.05 35.15
CA TYR A 6 13.25 -22.45 34.34
C TYR A 6 12.45 -21.50 35.23
N GLY A 7 12.93 -20.27 35.28
CA GLY A 7 12.27 -19.20 36.05
C GLY A 7 11.89 -18.03 35.14
N ALA A 8 11.20 -17.04 35.68
CA ALA A 8 10.80 -15.84 34.95
C ALA A 8 11.99 -15.09 34.32
N GLU A 9 13.19 -15.25 34.87
CA GLU A 9 14.44 -14.69 34.35
C GLU A 9 14.84 -15.26 32.97
N SER A 10 14.33 -16.46 32.60
CA SER A 10 14.57 -17.09 31.31
C SER A 10 13.60 -16.60 30.21
N LEU A 11 12.59 -15.79 30.56
CA LEU A 11 11.63 -15.26 29.61
C LEU A 11 12.21 -14.03 28.90
N THR A 12 12.33 -14.10 27.58
CA THR A 12 12.69 -12.97 26.73
C THR A 12 11.42 -12.29 26.24
N VAL A 13 11.21 -11.05 26.63
CA VAL A 13 10.12 -10.21 26.09
C VAL A 13 10.66 -9.45 24.89
N LEU A 14 10.09 -9.71 23.71
CA LEU A 14 10.36 -8.96 22.50
C LEU A 14 9.23 -7.96 22.28
N GLU A 15 9.58 -6.71 22.04
CA GLU A 15 8.62 -5.64 21.81
C GLU A 15 8.81 -5.01 20.43
N GLY A 16 7.69 -4.55 19.84
CA GLY A 16 7.72 -3.79 18.60
C GLY A 16 8.31 -4.57 17.41
N LEU A 17 9.16 -3.89 16.64
CA LEU A 17 9.73 -4.43 15.40
C LEU A 17 10.80 -5.50 15.62
N ASP A 18 11.42 -5.56 16.78
CA ASP A 18 12.37 -6.62 17.12
C ASP A 18 11.69 -8.01 17.15
N ALA A 19 10.40 -8.05 17.53
CA ALA A 19 9.60 -9.28 17.48
C ALA A 19 9.39 -9.76 16.04
N VAL A 20 9.18 -8.84 15.10
CA VAL A 20 9.04 -9.13 13.67
C VAL A 20 10.32 -9.75 13.12
N ARG A 21 11.47 -9.11 13.35
CA ARG A 21 12.77 -9.61 12.91
C ARG A 21 13.11 -10.99 13.47
N LYS A 22 12.74 -11.23 14.75
CA LYS A 22 13.02 -12.51 15.41
C LYS A 22 12.17 -13.67 14.86
N ARG A 23 10.95 -13.38 14.40
CA ARG A 23 10.00 -14.37 13.89
C ARG A 23 9.28 -13.88 12.64
N PRO A 24 9.98 -13.64 11.52
CA PRO A 24 9.40 -13.05 10.31
C PRO A 24 8.28 -13.91 9.74
N GLY A 25 8.40 -15.23 9.78
CA GLY A 25 7.36 -16.15 9.29
C GLY A 25 5.98 -16.01 9.96
N MET A 26 5.89 -15.40 11.15
CA MET A 26 4.59 -15.10 11.78
C MET A 26 3.85 -13.96 11.08
N TYR A 27 4.57 -13.10 10.34
CA TYR A 27 4.04 -11.91 9.69
C TYR A 27 3.93 -12.04 8.18
N ILE A 28 4.91 -12.70 7.55
CA ILE A 28 5.00 -12.84 6.08
C ILE A 28 4.93 -14.29 5.60
N GLY A 29 4.67 -15.25 6.49
CA GLY A 29 4.54 -16.68 6.19
C GLY A 29 5.87 -17.38 6.02
N THR A 30 6.69 -16.99 5.06
CA THR A 30 8.00 -17.57 4.73
C THR A 30 9.07 -16.51 4.58
N THR A 31 10.33 -16.90 4.43
CA THR A 31 11.46 -15.99 4.15
C THR A 31 12.13 -16.30 2.80
N ASP A 32 11.40 -16.95 1.91
CA ASP A 32 11.76 -17.18 0.51
C ASP A 32 11.11 -16.12 -0.41
N SER A 33 11.09 -16.36 -1.73
CA SER A 33 10.45 -15.47 -2.70
C SER A 33 8.98 -15.18 -2.41
N GLN A 34 8.23 -16.13 -1.78
CA GLN A 34 6.83 -15.87 -1.42
C GLN A 34 6.72 -14.83 -0.31
N GLY A 35 7.56 -14.94 0.73
CA GLY A 35 7.61 -13.94 1.80
C GLY A 35 8.07 -12.57 1.29
N LEU A 36 9.02 -12.56 0.34
CA LEU A 36 9.48 -11.34 -0.30
C LEU A 36 8.36 -10.66 -1.10
N MET A 37 7.64 -11.43 -1.92
CA MET A 37 6.45 -10.95 -2.64
C MET A 37 5.36 -10.47 -1.68
N HIS A 38 5.18 -11.13 -0.52
CA HIS A 38 4.24 -10.67 0.48
C HIS A 38 4.58 -9.27 0.99
N CYS A 39 5.85 -8.98 1.24
CA CYS A 39 6.30 -7.62 1.60
C CYS A 39 5.92 -6.60 0.52
N LEU A 40 6.11 -6.93 -0.76
CA LEU A 40 5.75 -6.05 -1.87
C LEU A 40 4.24 -5.81 -1.92
N TRP A 41 3.43 -6.88 -1.74
CA TRP A 41 1.96 -6.74 -1.68
C TRP A 41 1.50 -5.79 -0.58
N GLU A 42 2.10 -5.85 0.59
CA GLU A 42 1.72 -4.96 1.70
C GLU A 42 1.95 -3.47 1.37
N ILE A 43 2.99 -3.14 0.62
CA ILE A 43 3.23 -1.76 0.20
C ILE A 43 2.28 -1.35 -0.94
N ILE A 44 2.06 -2.23 -1.94
CA ILE A 44 1.11 -1.98 -3.03
C ILE A 44 -0.31 -1.82 -2.48
N ASP A 45 -0.74 -2.68 -1.56
CA ASP A 45 -2.09 -2.66 -0.99
C ASP A 45 -2.36 -1.34 -0.22
N ASN A 46 -1.33 -0.70 0.36
CA ASN A 46 -1.50 0.63 0.96
C ASN A 46 -1.78 1.73 -0.10
N ALA A 47 -1.12 1.66 -1.26
CA ALA A 47 -1.39 2.57 -2.37
C ALA A 47 -2.78 2.30 -3.00
N VAL A 48 -3.17 1.03 -3.10
CA VAL A 48 -4.52 0.62 -3.55
C VAL A 48 -5.60 1.09 -2.59
N ASP A 49 -5.36 1.10 -1.29
CA ASP A 49 -6.31 1.67 -0.31
C ASP A 49 -6.54 3.18 -0.53
N GLU A 50 -5.52 3.94 -0.94
CA GLU A 50 -5.68 5.33 -1.35
C GLU A 50 -6.54 5.45 -2.62
N ALA A 51 -6.41 4.50 -3.56
CA ALA A 51 -7.25 4.46 -4.76
C ALA A 51 -8.71 4.10 -4.43
N LEU A 52 -8.95 3.12 -3.57
CA LEU A 52 -10.29 2.76 -3.08
C LEU A 52 -10.94 3.91 -2.31
N ALA A 53 -10.15 4.75 -1.64
CA ALA A 53 -10.62 5.98 -1.01
C ALA A 53 -10.86 7.13 -2.01
N GLY A 54 -10.64 6.92 -3.31
CA GLY A 54 -10.80 7.92 -4.37
C GLY A 54 -9.72 9.01 -4.38
N ALA A 55 -8.60 8.79 -3.68
CA ALA A 55 -7.54 9.77 -3.51
C ALA A 55 -6.31 9.50 -4.42
N CYS A 56 -6.23 8.31 -5.01
CA CYS A 56 -5.15 7.89 -5.89
C CYS A 56 -5.72 7.34 -7.20
N ASN A 57 -5.06 7.61 -8.32
CA ASN A 57 -5.42 7.04 -9.63
C ASN A 57 -4.22 6.51 -10.42
N HIS A 58 -3.02 6.61 -9.85
CA HIS A 58 -1.81 6.09 -10.48
C HIS A 58 -0.83 5.56 -9.44
N ILE A 59 -0.43 4.32 -9.61
CA ILE A 59 0.61 3.64 -8.82
C ILE A 59 1.72 3.22 -9.77
N ILE A 60 2.97 3.41 -9.37
CA ILE A 60 4.15 2.96 -10.10
C ILE A 60 4.90 1.99 -9.20
N VAL A 61 5.21 0.80 -9.71
CA VAL A 61 6.02 -0.21 -9.04
C VAL A 61 7.29 -0.42 -9.86
N THR A 62 8.45 -0.22 -9.25
CA THR A 62 9.75 -0.38 -9.91
C THR A 62 10.55 -1.48 -9.22
N LEU A 63 11.00 -2.46 -9.98
CA LEU A 63 12.01 -3.44 -9.59
C LEU A 63 13.36 -2.90 -10.07
N HIS A 64 14.17 -2.38 -9.16
CA HIS A 64 15.46 -1.77 -9.49
C HIS A 64 16.55 -2.82 -9.73
N ASP A 65 17.54 -2.47 -10.53
CA ASP A 65 18.69 -3.33 -10.86
C ASP A 65 19.63 -3.57 -9.66
N ASP A 66 19.52 -2.75 -8.60
CA ASP A 66 20.23 -2.92 -7.34
C ASP A 66 19.53 -3.86 -6.33
N GLY A 67 18.45 -4.52 -6.78
CA GLY A 67 17.65 -5.45 -5.97
C GLY A 67 16.67 -4.78 -5.01
N SER A 68 16.54 -3.44 -5.03
CA SER A 68 15.49 -2.74 -4.31
C SER A 68 14.17 -2.75 -5.07
N VAL A 69 13.09 -2.48 -4.34
CA VAL A 69 11.76 -2.26 -4.92
C VAL A 69 11.22 -0.91 -4.48
N GLU A 70 10.62 -0.20 -5.40
CA GLU A 70 9.95 1.07 -5.14
C GLU A 70 8.47 0.98 -5.49
N VAL A 71 7.62 1.53 -4.64
CA VAL A 71 6.20 1.76 -4.91
C VAL A 71 5.90 3.22 -4.69
N ALA A 72 5.42 3.88 -5.72
CA ALA A 72 5.05 5.30 -5.70
C ALA A 72 3.55 5.42 -6.03
N ASP A 73 2.83 6.23 -5.26
CA ASP A 73 1.43 6.56 -5.48
C ASP A 73 1.24 8.09 -5.56
N ASN A 74 0.14 8.51 -6.19
CA ASN A 74 -0.28 9.92 -6.22
C ASN A 74 -1.47 10.19 -5.28
N GLY A 75 -1.56 9.45 -4.18
CA GLY A 75 -2.58 9.60 -3.14
C GLY A 75 -2.38 10.83 -2.26
N ARG A 76 -2.99 10.82 -1.08
CA ARG A 76 -2.93 11.96 -0.15
C ARG A 76 -1.56 12.19 0.50
N GLY A 77 -0.67 11.22 0.43
CA GLY A 77 0.58 11.18 1.17
C GLY A 77 0.40 10.85 2.65
N ILE A 78 1.33 10.09 3.23
CA ILE A 78 1.33 9.78 4.67
C ILE A 78 1.37 11.10 5.47
N PRO A 79 0.60 11.25 6.59
CA PRO A 79 0.66 12.43 7.43
C PRO A 79 2.08 12.74 7.91
N VAL A 80 2.51 13.98 7.77
CA VAL A 80 3.87 14.45 8.14
C VAL A 80 3.88 15.19 9.48
N ASP A 81 2.71 15.56 9.98
CA ASP A 81 2.50 16.22 11.27
C ASP A 81 2.75 15.25 12.44
N VAL A 82 2.96 15.84 13.62
CA VAL A 82 3.26 15.06 14.83
C VAL A 82 1.98 14.51 15.46
N GLU A 83 1.93 13.18 15.62
CA GLU A 83 0.83 12.50 16.31
C GLU A 83 0.87 12.82 17.83
N PRO A 84 -0.25 13.32 18.41
CA PRO A 84 -0.27 13.87 19.76
C PRO A 84 0.11 12.90 20.89
N LYS A 85 -0.18 11.59 20.74
CA LYS A 85 0.07 10.58 21.78
C LYS A 85 1.51 10.09 21.79
N THR A 86 2.01 9.72 20.59
CA THR A 86 3.35 9.16 20.43
C THR A 86 4.44 10.24 20.38
N LYS A 87 4.08 11.47 20.00
CA LYS A 87 5.01 12.58 19.72
C LYS A 87 5.95 12.31 18.54
N LEU A 88 5.62 11.34 17.69
CA LEU A 88 6.32 11.01 16.47
C LEU A 88 5.56 11.59 15.28
N THR A 89 6.23 11.77 14.14
CA THR A 89 5.55 12.14 12.90
C THR A 89 4.67 10.98 12.40
N GLY A 90 3.62 11.28 11.64
CA GLY A 90 2.76 10.24 11.07
C GLY A 90 3.56 9.22 10.26
N VAL A 91 4.56 9.66 9.49
CA VAL A 91 5.50 8.78 8.75
C VAL A 91 6.20 7.80 9.70
N GLU A 92 6.78 8.30 10.79
CA GLU A 92 7.48 7.46 11.76
C GLU A 92 6.51 6.52 12.48
N VAL A 93 5.30 6.97 12.80
CA VAL A 93 4.27 6.12 13.43
C VAL A 93 3.88 4.97 12.52
N VAL A 94 3.56 5.22 11.25
CA VAL A 94 3.15 4.20 10.26
C VAL A 94 4.25 3.16 10.05
N LEU A 95 5.51 3.59 10.00
CA LEU A 95 6.64 2.73 9.67
C LEU A 95 7.29 2.06 10.90
N THR A 96 7.02 2.50 12.14
CA THR A 96 7.68 1.94 13.33
C THR A 96 6.74 1.35 14.38
N LYS A 97 5.42 1.56 14.26
CA LYS A 97 4.45 1.03 15.22
C LYS A 97 3.60 -0.04 14.57
N LEU A 98 3.63 -1.25 15.14
CA LEU A 98 2.67 -2.29 14.79
C LEU A 98 1.25 -1.83 15.14
N HIS A 99 0.29 -2.15 14.27
CA HIS A 99 -1.12 -1.75 14.44
C HIS A 99 -1.34 -0.23 14.49
N ALA A 100 -0.50 0.55 13.83
CA ALA A 100 -0.67 1.98 13.68
C ALA A 100 -1.02 2.31 12.22
N GLY A 101 -2.17 2.92 11.99
CA GLY A 101 -2.59 3.35 10.67
C GLY A 101 -3.97 3.98 10.73
N ALA A 102 -4.32 4.78 9.73
CA ALA A 102 -5.63 5.42 9.62
C ALA A 102 -6.81 4.41 9.55
N LYS A 103 -6.51 3.14 9.27
CA LYS A 103 -7.47 2.03 9.21
C LYS A 103 -8.13 1.71 10.55
N PHE A 104 -7.55 2.14 11.68
CA PHE A 104 -8.11 1.97 13.03
C PHE A 104 -8.96 3.16 13.48
N GLY A 105 -9.07 4.23 12.70
CA GLY A 105 -9.91 5.41 12.96
C GLY A 105 -11.26 5.29 12.23
N ASN A 106 -12.35 5.62 12.93
CA ASN A 106 -13.75 5.33 12.58
C ASN A 106 -14.31 6.02 11.32
N SER A 107 -13.55 6.65 10.43
CA SER A 107 -14.18 7.53 9.43
C SER A 107 -13.60 7.62 8.02
N SER A 108 -12.48 6.97 7.68
CA SER A 108 -11.83 7.30 6.41
C SER A 108 -11.74 6.18 5.37
N TYR A 109 -11.96 4.92 5.73
CA TYR A 109 -11.89 3.80 4.80
C TYR A 109 -13.10 2.89 4.93
N GLY A 110 -14.01 2.97 3.95
CA GLY A 110 -15.21 2.10 3.86
C GLY A 110 -14.88 0.67 3.38
N ALA A 111 -13.79 0.50 2.67
CA ALA A 111 -13.21 -0.78 2.26
C ALA A 111 -11.69 -0.65 2.33
N SER A 112 -11.00 -1.68 2.77
CA SER A 112 -9.54 -1.73 2.86
C SER A 112 -9.07 -3.08 2.34
N GLY A 113 -8.11 -3.08 1.41
CA GLY A 113 -7.48 -4.28 0.87
C GLY A 113 -6.52 -4.94 1.87
N GLY A 114 -5.91 -4.15 2.75
CA GLY A 114 -5.00 -4.65 3.79
C GLY A 114 -5.74 -5.03 5.08
N LEU A 115 -5.69 -6.31 5.46
CA LEU A 115 -6.47 -6.88 6.57
C LEU A 115 -5.97 -6.49 7.97
N HIS A 116 -4.69 -6.10 8.14
CA HIS A 116 -4.06 -6.05 9.47
C HIS A 116 -3.45 -4.71 9.87
N GLY A 117 -3.23 -3.75 8.94
CA GLY A 117 -2.63 -2.43 9.26
C GLY A 117 -1.22 -2.50 9.87
N VAL A 118 -0.49 -3.59 9.60
CA VAL A 118 0.87 -3.82 10.11
C VAL A 118 1.91 -3.87 9.00
N GLY A 119 1.48 -3.91 7.73
CA GLY A 119 2.32 -4.22 6.59
C GLY A 119 3.54 -3.32 6.45
N SER A 120 3.36 -2.00 6.39
CA SER A 120 4.50 -1.07 6.21
C SER A 120 5.54 -1.17 7.33
N SER A 121 5.13 -1.33 8.58
CA SER A 121 6.05 -1.47 9.70
C SER A 121 6.75 -2.83 9.71
N VAL A 122 6.08 -3.90 9.23
CA VAL A 122 6.68 -5.22 9.04
C VAL A 122 7.71 -5.18 7.91
N VAL A 123 7.37 -4.60 6.75
CA VAL A 123 8.33 -4.44 5.65
C VAL A 123 9.55 -3.65 6.10
N ASN A 124 9.35 -2.53 6.80
CA ASN A 124 10.44 -1.74 7.36
C ASN A 124 11.34 -2.57 8.31
N ALA A 125 10.75 -3.38 9.17
CA ALA A 125 11.52 -4.24 10.09
C ALA A 125 12.34 -5.31 9.34
N LEU A 126 11.86 -5.79 8.20
CA LEU A 126 12.48 -6.85 7.39
C LEU A 126 13.35 -6.31 6.25
N SER A 127 13.60 -5.00 6.23
CA SER A 127 14.46 -4.34 5.24
C SER A 127 15.81 -3.97 5.87
N SER A 128 16.90 -4.17 5.13
CA SER A 128 18.23 -3.63 5.48
C SER A 128 18.21 -2.10 5.39
N ARG A 129 17.47 -1.55 4.40
CA ARG A 129 17.21 -0.12 4.25
C ARG A 129 15.79 0.09 3.75
N LEU A 130 15.12 1.13 4.22
CA LEU A 130 13.89 1.65 3.67
C LEU A 130 13.95 3.16 3.66
N ASP A 131 13.70 3.76 2.50
CA ASP A 131 13.54 5.19 2.30
C ASP A 131 12.07 5.48 2.00
N VAL A 132 11.54 6.54 2.60
CA VAL A 132 10.19 7.03 2.33
C VAL A 132 10.23 8.49 1.96
N GLU A 133 9.60 8.84 0.86
CA GLU A 133 9.34 10.22 0.46
C GLU A 133 7.83 10.49 0.47
N VAL A 134 7.47 11.68 0.93
CA VAL A 134 6.08 12.10 0.97
C VAL A 134 5.97 13.50 0.41
N ASP A 135 5.22 13.62 -0.68
CA ASP A 135 4.82 14.89 -1.25
C ASP A 135 3.55 15.38 -0.57
N ARG A 136 3.68 16.45 0.22
CA ARG A 136 2.56 17.03 0.95
C ARG A 136 2.81 18.49 1.30
N ASP A 137 1.77 19.30 1.28
CA ASP A 137 1.81 20.73 1.66
C ASP A 137 2.88 21.55 0.88
N GLY A 138 3.09 21.20 -0.40
CA GLY A 138 4.04 21.87 -1.28
C GLY A 138 5.51 21.52 -1.04
N LYS A 139 5.77 20.43 -0.33
CA LYS A 139 7.11 19.97 0.05
C LYS A 139 7.25 18.48 -0.17
N THR A 140 8.47 18.05 -0.48
CA THR A 140 8.87 16.65 -0.41
C THR A 140 9.56 16.40 0.92
N HIS A 141 8.99 15.52 1.72
CA HIS A 141 9.54 15.07 3.00
C HIS A 141 10.20 13.72 2.80
N HIS A 142 11.34 13.48 3.47
CA HIS A 142 12.08 12.22 3.39
C HIS A 142 12.43 11.71 4.79
N MET A 143 12.43 10.40 4.93
CA MET A 143 12.91 9.70 6.12
C MET A 143 13.47 8.34 5.75
N ALA A 144 14.60 7.96 6.38
CA ALA A 144 15.25 6.69 6.14
C ALA A 144 15.26 5.80 7.39
N PHE A 145 15.31 4.49 7.15
CA PHE A 145 15.30 3.47 8.19
C PHE A 145 16.30 2.36 7.88
N HIS A 146 16.90 1.84 8.93
CA HIS A 146 17.71 0.63 8.89
C HIS A 146 17.12 -0.39 9.85
N GLN A 147 16.66 -1.53 9.31
CA GLN A 147 16.08 -2.62 10.10
C GLN A 147 14.97 -2.13 11.07
N GLY A 148 14.09 -1.26 10.57
CA GLY A 148 12.99 -0.68 11.32
C GLY A 148 13.36 0.49 12.24
N HIS A 149 14.61 0.89 12.29
CA HIS A 149 15.08 2.00 13.11
C HIS A 149 15.27 3.27 12.27
N PRO A 150 14.64 4.40 12.66
CA PRO A 150 14.83 5.66 11.97
C PRO A 150 16.25 6.20 12.14
N GLY A 151 16.76 6.85 11.11
CA GLY A 151 18.09 7.46 11.12
C GLY A 151 18.45 8.12 9.80
N VAL A 152 19.74 8.34 9.61
CA VAL A 152 20.30 9.00 8.44
C VAL A 152 21.39 8.14 7.82
N TYR A 153 21.31 7.92 6.53
CA TYR A 153 22.37 7.34 5.72
C TYR A 153 23.31 8.44 5.22
N SER A 154 24.57 8.10 5.06
CA SER A 154 25.60 8.96 4.47
C SER A 154 25.99 8.36 3.13
N ASP A 155 25.10 8.47 2.15
CA ASP A 155 25.35 8.00 0.79
C ASP A 155 26.46 8.80 0.12
N VAL A 156 27.32 8.13 -0.63
CA VAL A 156 28.37 8.75 -1.44
C VAL A 156 27.75 9.45 -2.64
N ASP A 157 26.74 8.81 -3.22
CA ASP A 157 25.92 9.33 -4.31
C ASP A 157 24.45 9.32 -3.88
N PRO A 158 23.83 10.49 -3.67
CA PRO A 158 22.42 10.55 -3.29
C PRO A 158 21.44 10.04 -4.37
N GLU A 159 21.86 10.00 -5.65
CA GLU A 159 21.04 9.47 -6.74
C GLU A 159 21.04 7.93 -6.77
N HIS A 160 22.06 7.32 -6.16
CA HIS A 160 22.20 5.87 -6.05
C HIS A 160 22.34 5.46 -4.57
N PRO A 161 21.23 5.49 -3.81
CA PRO A 161 21.22 5.11 -2.41
C PRO A 161 21.58 3.63 -2.23
N SER A 162 22.38 3.31 -1.20
CA SER A 162 22.84 1.94 -0.95
C SER A 162 22.53 1.51 0.49
N PRO A 163 22.08 0.26 0.71
CA PRO A 163 21.90 -0.29 2.06
C PRO A 163 23.21 -0.45 2.82
N ASP A 164 24.36 -0.49 2.12
CA ASP A 164 25.70 -0.59 2.70
C ASP A 164 26.29 0.77 3.12
N SER A 165 25.59 1.87 2.82
CA SER A 165 26.02 3.20 3.23
C SER A 165 26.06 3.34 4.76
N PRO A 166 27.00 4.12 5.32
CA PRO A 166 27.08 4.32 6.75
C PRO A 166 25.78 4.89 7.32
N PHE A 167 25.17 4.17 8.27
CA PHE A 167 23.93 4.54 8.92
C PHE A 167 24.16 5.08 10.34
N LYS A 168 23.47 6.15 10.66
CA LYS A 168 23.45 6.73 12.00
C LYS A 168 22.03 6.77 12.55
N LYS A 169 21.77 5.89 13.53
CA LYS A 169 20.49 5.79 14.21
C LYS A 169 20.13 7.11 14.93
N THR A 170 18.87 7.49 14.85
CA THR A 170 18.29 8.64 15.56
C THR A 170 18.49 8.50 17.08
N ARG A 171 18.88 9.60 17.74
CA ARG A 171 18.95 9.64 19.20
C ARG A 171 17.55 9.76 19.81
N LYS A 172 17.29 9.01 20.90
CA LYS A 172 15.98 8.93 21.57
C LYS A 172 15.30 10.27 21.92
N ASN A 173 16.03 11.40 21.90
CA ASN A 173 15.54 12.71 22.31
C ASN A 173 15.48 13.74 21.17
N ARG A 174 15.58 13.32 19.91
CA ARG A 174 15.35 14.21 18.78
C ARG A 174 13.87 14.20 18.40
N PRO A 175 13.30 15.35 17.98
CA PRO A 175 11.88 15.43 17.65
C PRO A 175 11.49 14.58 16.44
N THR A 176 12.33 14.47 15.42
CA THR A 176 12.14 13.60 14.24
C THR A 176 13.37 13.64 13.35
N GLU A 177 13.55 12.62 12.50
CA GLU A 177 14.49 12.67 11.38
C GLU A 177 13.77 12.91 10.04
N LEU A 178 12.48 13.25 10.06
CA LEU A 178 11.76 13.65 8.85
C LEU A 178 12.34 14.99 8.34
N GLU A 179 12.94 14.94 7.17
CA GLU A 179 13.61 16.08 6.55
C GLU A 179 12.80 16.59 5.34
N ILE A 180 12.93 17.90 5.03
CA ILE A 180 12.39 18.46 3.81
C ILE A 180 13.53 18.49 2.79
N ILE A 181 13.41 17.67 1.74
CA ILE A 181 14.43 17.54 0.71
C ILE A 181 14.09 18.32 -0.58
N GLY A 182 12.82 18.73 -0.75
CA GLY A 182 12.39 19.38 -1.97
C GLY A 182 11.15 20.25 -1.80
N LYS A 183 10.78 20.90 -2.90
CA LYS A 183 9.52 21.64 -3.06
C LYS A 183 8.78 21.11 -4.26
N VAL A 184 7.50 20.89 -4.11
CA VAL A 184 6.59 20.47 -5.17
C VAL A 184 5.41 21.42 -5.28
N SER A 185 4.58 21.27 -6.30
CA SER A 185 3.32 22.01 -6.37
C SER A 185 2.47 21.72 -5.14
N PRO A 186 1.78 22.72 -4.55
CA PRO A 186 0.84 22.47 -3.43
C PRO A 186 -0.28 21.47 -3.73
N LYS A 187 -0.52 21.18 -5.02
CA LYS A 187 -1.49 20.19 -5.48
C LYS A 187 -0.90 18.79 -5.65
N THR A 188 0.43 18.68 -5.67
CA THR A 188 1.12 17.40 -5.78
C THR A 188 1.13 16.74 -4.41
N THR A 189 0.58 15.54 -4.34
CA THR A 189 0.58 14.69 -3.15
C THR A 189 0.92 13.27 -3.56
N GLY A 190 1.47 12.49 -2.64
CA GLY A 190 1.78 11.09 -2.87
C GLY A 190 2.76 10.54 -1.85
N THR A 191 2.94 9.23 -1.92
CA THR A 191 3.96 8.53 -1.12
C THR A 191 4.82 7.68 -2.05
N ARG A 192 6.12 7.67 -1.81
CA ARG A 192 7.09 6.78 -2.45
C ARG A 192 7.83 6.02 -1.36
N ILE A 193 7.82 4.70 -1.43
CA ILE A 193 8.56 3.82 -0.54
C ILE A 193 9.50 2.97 -1.38
N ARG A 194 10.81 3.09 -1.13
CA ARG A 194 11.85 2.23 -1.70
C ARG A 194 12.50 1.43 -0.58
N TYR A 195 12.67 0.12 -0.78
CA TYR A 195 13.25 -0.72 0.25
C TYR A 195 14.14 -1.83 -0.34
N TRP A 196 15.15 -2.21 0.42
CA TRP A 196 16.03 -3.35 0.18
C TRP A 196 15.70 -4.42 1.22
N ALA A 197 15.30 -5.59 0.77
CA ALA A 197 15.05 -6.73 1.64
C ALA A 197 16.33 -7.08 2.42
N ASP A 198 16.18 -7.45 3.70
CA ASP A 198 17.35 -7.74 4.53
C ASP A 198 17.88 -9.15 4.26
N PRO A 199 19.14 -9.30 3.76
CA PRO A 199 19.75 -10.59 3.50
C PRO A 199 19.98 -11.43 4.77
N GLU A 200 19.92 -10.84 5.97
CA GLU A 200 19.94 -11.59 7.24
C GLU A 200 18.59 -12.31 7.50
N ILE A 201 17.54 -11.92 6.82
CA ILE A 201 16.17 -12.46 6.99
C ILE A 201 15.76 -13.35 5.83
N PHE A 202 15.96 -12.88 4.61
CA PHE A 202 15.54 -13.59 3.41
C PHE A 202 16.64 -14.52 2.91
N ASN A 203 16.23 -15.64 2.32
CA ASN A 203 17.17 -16.60 1.75
C ASN A 203 17.93 -16.00 0.56
N ASP A 204 19.16 -16.46 0.33
CA ASP A 204 20.00 -16.02 -0.80
C ASP A 204 19.38 -16.25 -2.19
N THR A 205 18.37 -17.11 -2.28
CA THR A 205 17.62 -17.42 -3.52
C THR A 205 16.28 -16.72 -3.59
N ALA A 206 15.97 -15.85 -2.63
CA ALA A 206 14.72 -15.11 -2.65
C ALA A 206 14.81 -13.95 -3.67
N GLU A 207 13.96 -13.98 -4.66
CA GLU A 207 13.89 -13.00 -5.73
C GLU A 207 12.45 -12.51 -5.92
N PHE A 208 12.30 -11.26 -6.35
CA PHE A 208 11.01 -10.73 -6.77
C PHE A 208 10.61 -11.38 -8.10
N SER A 209 9.36 -11.81 -8.20
CA SER A 209 8.82 -12.42 -9.40
C SER A 209 8.01 -11.39 -10.19
N TYR A 210 8.53 -11.01 -11.34
CA TYR A 210 7.86 -10.12 -12.28
C TYR A 210 6.49 -10.67 -12.71
N ASP A 211 6.42 -11.97 -13.06
CA ASP A 211 5.17 -12.61 -13.52
C ASP A 211 4.08 -12.55 -12.42
N GLN A 212 4.43 -12.90 -11.18
CA GLN A 212 3.49 -12.80 -10.06
C GLN A 212 3.05 -11.35 -9.81
N LEU A 213 3.97 -10.39 -9.97
CA LEU A 213 3.66 -8.97 -9.85
C LEU A 213 2.64 -8.55 -10.90
N ILE A 214 2.87 -8.86 -12.18
CA ILE A 214 1.97 -8.53 -13.29
C ILE A 214 0.59 -9.17 -13.10
N ASP A 215 0.53 -10.44 -12.72
CA ASP A 215 -0.75 -11.12 -12.48
C ASP A 215 -1.56 -10.45 -11.37
N ARG A 216 -0.92 -10.09 -10.26
CA ARG A 216 -1.57 -9.38 -9.15
C ARG A 216 -2.03 -7.98 -9.55
N VAL A 217 -1.19 -7.24 -10.27
CA VAL A 217 -1.49 -5.88 -10.76
C VAL A 217 -2.70 -5.89 -11.70
N ARG A 218 -2.76 -6.84 -12.64
CA ARG A 218 -3.93 -7.02 -13.52
C ARG A 218 -5.21 -7.25 -12.71
N GLN A 219 -5.20 -8.20 -11.78
CA GLN A 219 -6.36 -8.47 -10.92
C GLN A 219 -6.80 -7.21 -10.16
N THR A 220 -5.85 -6.47 -9.60
CA THR A 220 -6.13 -5.24 -8.84
C THR A 220 -6.73 -4.16 -9.72
N SER A 221 -6.22 -3.95 -10.94
CA SER A 221 -6.72 -2.95 -11.88
C SER A 221 -8.17 -3.22 -12.29
N PHE A 222 -8.57 -4.48 -12.45
CA PHE A 222 -9.97 -4.85 -12.70
C PHE A 222 -10.90 -4.55 -11.53
N LEU A 223 -10.39 -4.65 -10.29
CA LEU A 223 -11.19 -4.45 -9.09
C LEU A 223 -11.34 -2.98 -8.69
N VAL A 224 -10.46 -2.09 -9.19
CA VAL A 224 -10.43 -0.67 -8.81
C VAL A 224 -10.59 0.20 -10.07
N PRO A 225 -11.83 0.54 -10.48
CA PRO A 225 -12.07 1.30 -11.70
C PRO A 225 -11.34 2.64 -11.71
N GLY A 226 -10.65 2.94 -12.82
CA GLY A 226 -9.93 4.21 -13.01
C GLY A 226 -8.52 4.25 -12.37
N LEU A 227 -8.07 3.16 -11.76
CA LEU A 227 -6.71 3.04 -11.28
C LEU A 227 -5.77 2.56 -12.40
N LYS A 228 -4.72 3.33 -12.67
CA LYS A 228 -3.59 2.93 -13.50
C LYS A 228 -2.47 2.39 -12.61
N ILE A 229 -1.93 1.21 -12.92
CA ILE A 229 -0.73 0.68 -12.27
C ILE A 229 0.34 0.46 -13.35
N THR A 230 1.47 1.13 -13.21
CA THR A 230 2.64 0.96 -14.09
C THR A 230 3.66 0.10 -13.38
N VAL A 231 4.18 -0.92 -14.06
CA VAL A 231 5.28 -1.76 -13.56
C VAL A 231 6.51 -1.51 -14.42
N ILE A 232 7.64 -1.26 -13.77
CA ILE A 232 8.94 -1.06 -14.40
C ILE A 232 9.88 -2.14 -13.84
N ASP A 233 10.59 -2.85 -14.71
CA ASP A 233 11.63 -3.81 -14.31
C ASP A 233 12.94 -3.40 -14.97
N GLU A 234 13.86 -2.83 -14.18
CA GLU A 234 15.17 -2.38 -14.65
C GLU A 234 16.14 -3.54 -14.90
N ASN A 235 15.79 -4.76 -14.47
CA ASN A 235 16.61 -5.95 -14.70
C ASN A 235 16.43 -6.54 -16.11
N ILE A 236 15.37 -6.13 -16.82
CA ILE A 236 15.14 -6.55 -18.19
C ILE A 236 15.83 -5.53 -19.11
N PRO A 237 16.83 -5.94 -19.91
CA PRO A 237 17.41 -5.03 -20.89
C PRO A 237 16.32 -4.52 -21.82
N GLU A 238 16.32 -3.22 -22.13
CA GLU A 238 15.45 -2.62 -23.13
C GLU A 238 15.67 -3.33 -24.49
N THR A 239 14.97 -4.41 -24.72
CA THR A 239 14.81 -4.98 -26.05
C THR A 239 13.83 -4.10 -26.79
N GLY A 240 14.36 -3.31 -27.73
CA GLY A 240 13.65 -2.25 -28.41
C GLY A 240 12.21 -2.61 -28.76
N ASP A 241 11.33 -1.73 -28.33
CA ASP A 241 10.04 -1.44 -28.91
C ASP A 241 8.94 -2.52 -28.83
N GLU A 242 8.55 -2.88 -27.59
CA GLU A 242 7.15 -3.27 -27.33
C GLU A 242 6.72 -2.57 -26.04
N SER A 243 6.12 -1.39 -26.17
CA SER A 243 5.52 -0.68 -25.04
C SER A 243 4.44 -1.56 -24.43
N ILE A 244 4.49 -1.75 -23.11
CA ILE A 244 3.46 -2.45 -22.32
C ILE A 244 2.06 -1.80 -22.52
N ASP A 245 2.00 -0.61 -23.07
CA ASP A 245 0.76 0.08 -23.47
C ASP A 245 -0.04 -0.70 -24.54
N GLU A 246 0.62 -1.52 -25.39
CA GLU A 246 -0.09 -2.36 -26.38
C GLU A 246 -0.68 -3.66 -25.78
N MET A 247 -0.21 -4.12 -24.62
CA MET A 247 -0.75 -5.33 -23.99
C MET A 247 -1.93 -5.07 -23.04
N LEU A 248 -2.26 -3.81 -22.76
CA LEU A 248 -3.37 -3.42 -21.86
C LEU A 248 -4.58 -2.85 -22.62
N GLU A 249 -4.54 -2.75 -23.94
CA GLU A 249 -5.76 -2.55 -24.73
C GLU A 249 -6.58 -3.84 -24.68
N VAL A 250 -7.51 -3.90 -23.74
CA VAL A 250 -8.60 -4.88 -23.76
C VAL A 250 -9.34 -4.62 -25.07
N ASP A 251 -9.25 -5.59 -25.98
CA ASP A 251 -9.96 -5.54 -27.25
C ASP A 251 -11.46 -5.38 -26.99
N ASP A 252 -11.98 -4.15 -27.19
CA ASP A 252 -13.40 -3.82 -27.03
C ASP A 252 -14.33 -4.75 -27.83
N ASN A 253 -13.78 -5.47 -28.81
CA ASN A 253 -14.51 -6.47 -29.60
C ASN A 253 -14.83 -7.76 -28.83
N VAL A 254 -14.13 -8.06 -27.70
CA VAL A 254 -14.45 -9.24 -26.87
C VAL A 254 -15.69 -8.98 -26.00
N ILE A 255 -15.95 -7.71 -25.65
CA ILE A 255 -17.13 -7.34 -24.85
C ILE A 255 -18.42 -7.41 -25.71
N GLU A 256 -18.37 -7.07 -26.99
CA GLU A 256 -19.53 -7.18 -27.87
C GLU A 256 -19.92 -8.66 -28.17
N GLN A 257 -18.97 -9.57 -28.27
CA GLN A 257 -19.28 -10.99 -28.53
C GLN A 257 -19.92 -11.70 -27.34
N VAL A 258 -19.57 -11.33 -26.11
CA VAL A 258 -20.17 -11.93 -24.89
C VAL A 258 -21.59 -11.39 -24.65
N THR A 259 -21.90 -10.17 -25.10
CA THR A 259 -23.26 -9.60 -25.01
C THR A 259 -24.21 -10.13 -26.08
N GLU A 260 -23.71 -10.51 -27.26
CA GLU A 260 -24.54 -11.12 -28.33
C GLU A 260 -24.87 -12.59 -28.07
N GLU A 261 -23.99 -13.38 -27.43
CA GLU A 261 -24.30 -14.77 -27.07
C GLU A 261 -25.31 -14.89 -25.90
N ASN A 262 -25.41 -13.90 -25.02
CA ASN A 262 -26.39 -13.90 -23.92
C ASN A 262 -27.78 -13.37 -24.32
N THR A 263 -27.92 -12.75 -25.51
CA THR A 263 -29.23 -12.25 -25.99
C THR A 263 -29.96 -13.25 -26.88
N SER A 264 -29.32 -14.35 -27.29
CA SER A 264 -29.92 -15.36 -28.17
C SER A 264 -30.46 -16.62 -27.45
N ALA A 265 -30.41 -16.67 -26.12
CA ALA A 265 -30.83 -17.82 -25.35
C ALA A 265 -32.14 -17.67 -24.55
N GLU A 266 -32.86 -16.55 -24.64
CA GLU A 266 -34.14 -16.39 -23.97
C GLU A 266 -35.25 -15.90 -24.93
N THR A 267 -35.64 -16.72 -25.90
CA THR A 267 -37.00 -16.65 -26.51
C THR A 267 -37.40 -18.05 -26.93
N ASP A 268 -37.92 -18.82 -25.99
CA ASP A 268 -38.99 -19.80 -26.31
C ASP A 268 -39.74 -20.14 -25.01
N ASP A 269 -41.06 -19.83 -25.11
CA ASP A 269 -42.15 -20.48 -24.46
C ASP A 269 -42.45 -20.22 -22.95
N ILE A 270 -43.38 -19.28 -22.70
CA ILE A 270 -44.47 -19.52 -21.75
C ILE A 270 -45.72 -18.71 -22.20
N GLY A 271 -46.75 -19.51 -22.52
CA GLY A 271 -48.05 -19.04 -22.97
C GLY A 271 -48.85 -18.34 -21.86
N THR A 272 -49.75 -17.54 -22.42
CA THR A 272 -50.96 -16.90 -21.90
C THR A 272 -51.63 -17.55 -20.69
N SER A 273 -51.89 -16.74 -19.66
CA SER A 273 -53.20 -16.72 -18.98
C SER A 273 -53.41 -15.36 -18.29
N ALA A 274 -54.36 -14.62 -18.84
CA ALA A 274 -54.99 -13.48 -18.21
C ALA A 274 -55.91 -14.01 -17.09
N ASP A 275 -56.01 -13.24 -15.97
CA ASP A 275 -57.30 -12.80 -15.39
C ASP A 275 -57.05 -12.10 -14.02
N ILE A 276 -57.57 -10.87 -13.99
CA ILE A 276 -58.44 -10.23 -13.00
C ILE A 276 -57.93 -10.08 -11.55
N LEU A 277 -57.71 -8.88 -11.05
CA LEU A 277 -58.65 -8.08 -10.30
C LEU A 277 -58.11 -6.68 -9.95
N GLN A 278 -58.97 -5.75 -10.13
CA GLN A 278 -58.99 -4.32 -9.88
C GLN A 278 -59.06 -3.97 -8.36
N GLU A 279 -58.69 -2.69 -8.13
CA GLU A 279 -59.18 -1.75 -7.08
C GLU A 279 -58.58 -1.93 -5.67
N ASP A 280 -58.03 -0.89 -5.04
CA ASP A 280 -58.71 0.32 -4.59
C ASP A 280 -57.73 1.43 -4.17
N SER A 281 -58.19 2.64 -4.40
CA SER A 281 -57.69 3.96 -4.09
C SER A 281 -57.81 4.36 -2.62
N ALA A 282 -56.99 5.32 -2.18
CA ALA A 282 -57.29 6.49 -1.32
C ALA A 282 -55.95 7.14 -0.94
N GLU A 283 -55.58 8.27 -1.42
CA GLU A 283 -55.86 9.67 -1.09
C GLU A 283 -55.53 10.08 0.36
N ALA A 284 -54.83 11.20 0.34
CA ALA A 284 -54.79 12.35 1.26
C ALA A 284 -53.58 12.36 2.22
N ASP A 285 -52.90 13.43 2.56
CA ASP A 285 -53.03 14.86 2.24
C ASP A 285 -51.82 15.59 2.86
N GLU A 286 -51.44 16.65 2.22
CA GLU A 286 -50.77 17.89 2.58
C GLU A 286 -50.30 18.14 4.02
N SER A 287 -49.12 18.75 4.15
CA SER A 287 -48.83 20.17 4.49
C SER A 287 -47.43 20.30 5.05
N ALA A 288 -46.58 21.03 4.38
CA ALA A 288 -46.24 22.44 4.50
C ALA A 288 -45.35 22.78 5.70
N GLU A 289 -44.28 23.36 5.37
CA GLU A 289 -43.75 24.71 5.59
C GLU A 289 -42.45 24.80 6.38
N SER A 290 -41.40 25.18 5.67
CA SER A 290 -40.58 26.40 5.73
C SER A 290 -39.87 26.69 7.06
N ASP A 291 -38.57 26.91 7.01
CA ASP A 291 -37.83 28.19 7.08
C ASP A 291 -36.31 27.91 7.21
N ARG A 292 -35.51 28.33 6.32
CA ARG A 292 -34.65 29.50 6.10
C ARG A 292 -33.83 30.01 7.31
N LYS A 293 -32.56 30.17 6.96
CA LYS A 293 -31.52 31.15 7.35
C LYS A 293 -30.39 30.56 8.22
N SER A 294 -29.20 30.60 7.74
CA SER A 294 -28.15 31.51 7.23
C SER A 294 -27.18 31.93 8.31
N VAL A 295 -25.88 31.68 7.99
CA VAL A 295 -24.72 32.57 8.13
C VAL A 295 -24.31 32.98 9.55
N VAL A 296 -23.16 32.58 10.01
CA VAL A 296 -21.89 33.31 10.08
C VAL A 296 -20.74 32.30 10.03
#